data_8f518b86ab5d2325e07fc97f72f7ab86
#
_entry.id   8f518b86ab5d2325e07fc97f72f7ab86
#
_cell.length_a   1.000
_cell.length_b   1.000
_cell.length_c   1.000
_cell.angle_alpha   90.00
_cell.angle_beta   90.00
_cell.angle_gamma   90.00
#
_symmetry.space_group_name_H-M   'P 1'
#
loop_
_entity.id
_entity.type
_entity.pdbx_description
1 polymer ?
#
loop_
_entity_poly.entity_id
_entity_poly.type
_entity_poly.pdbx_seq_one_letter_code
_entity_poly.pdbx_strand_id
1 'polypeptide(L)'
;MIIHDEAVKKVLMDSGWSEGRKVDITVYIEAYKKYGYDMPDKVKEVLTAFGGLTLKIPDYRYRYYCKTTGKTSAKENDLYTFLIVKPDELLKNDWDRIIKETRDYTKEVATFYKLSEVYPIGFRSDYEEEYYIGENGELIDTHEDMSIRLGNSFEEGIKRIMTDKDTDMEYFSEY
;
A
#
# COMPACT_ATOMS: atom_id res chain seq x y z
N MET A 1 7.83 12.85 -6.62
CA MET A 1 8.33 12.14 -5.41
C MET A 1 9.79 11.77 -5.62
N ILE A 2 10.64 12.00 -4.64
CA ILE A 2 12.07 11.61 -4.63
C ILE A 2 12.19 10.39 -3.73
N ILE A 3 12.92 9.39 -4.17
CA ILE A 3 13.27 8.18 -3.39
C ILE A 3 14.74 8.28 -3.02
N HIS A 4 15.05 8.18 -1.74
CA HIS A 4 16.39 8.38 -1.20
C HIS A 4 17.14 7.06 -0.93
N ASP A 5 16.41 5.99 -0.61
CA ASP A 5 17.01 4.68 -0.39
C ASP A 5 17.28 3.97 -1.73
N GLU A 6 18.55 3.70 -2.02
CA GLU A 6 18.96 3.12 -3.31
C GLU A 6 18.41 1.70 -3.53
N ALA A 7 18.19 0.92 -2.47
CA ALA A 7 17.62 -0.42 -2.60
C ALA A 7 16.12 -0.34 -2.94
N VAL A 8 15.38 0.55 -2.27
CA VAL A 8 13.98 0.85 -2.60
C VAL A 8 13.88 1.39 -4.01
N LYS A 9 14.71 2.36 -4.36
CA LYS A 9 14.75 2.97 -5.70
C LYS A 9 14.94 1.91 -6.78
N LYS A 10 15.88 0.99 -6.58
CA LYS A 10 16.14 -0.10 -7.52
C LYS A 10 14.89 -0.97 -7.72
N VAL A 11 14.25 -1.41 -6.65
CA VAL A 11 13.04 -2.25 -6.71
C VAL A 11 11.89 -1.54 -7.44
N LEU A 12 11.70 -0.26 -7.16
CA LEU A 12 10.69 0.55 -7.85
C LEU A 12 11.00 0.70 -9.34
N MET A 13 12.26 0.93 -9.70
CA MET A 13 12.68 1.01 -11.11
C MET A 13 12.51 -0.33 -11.83
N ASP A 14 12.87 -1.44 -11.20
CA ASP A 14 12.66 -2.79 -11.73
C ASP A 14 11.15 -3.09 -11.94
N SER A 15 10.29 -2.40 -11.22
CA SER A 15 8.82 -2.45 -11.34
C SER A 15 8.23 -1.46 -12.35
N GLY A 16 9.08 -0.72 -13.07
CA GLY A 16 8.66 0.22 -14.12
C GLY A 16 8.49 1.67 -13.67
N TRP A 17 8.85 2.01 -12.43
CA TRP A 17 8.94 3.40 -12.02
C TRP A 17 10.23 4.05 -12.56
N SER A 18 10.20 5.35 -12.74
CA SER A 18 11.39 6.16 -13.08
C SER A 18 11.34 7.51 -12.38
N GLU A 19 12.51 8.08 -12.12
CA GLU A 19 12.58 9.44 -11.59
C GLU A 19 11.87 10.42 -12.52
N GLY A 20 11.11 11.32 -11.93
CA GLY A 20 10.31 12.29 -12.68
C GLY A 20 9.06 11.72 -13.35
N ARG A 21 8.74 10.44 -13.18
CA ARG A 21 7.47 9.87 -13.66
C ARG A 21 6.30 10.69 -13.13
N LYS A 22 5.38 11.04 -14.04
CA LYS A 22 4.14 11.75 -13.72
C LYS A 22 3.02 11.17 -14.56
N VAL A 23 2.00 10.64 -13.88
CA VAL A 23 0.76 10.20 -14.52
C VAL A 23 -0.35 11.19 -14.24
N ASP A 24 -1.31 11.27 -15.15
CA ASP A 24 -2.55 12.02 -14.90
C ASP A 24 -3.37 11.26 -13.86
N ILE A 25 -3.66 11.94 -12.75
CA ILE A 25 -4.42 11.39 -11.62
C ILE A 25 -5.86 11.90 -11.57
N THR A 26 -6.33 12.58 -12.61
CA THR A 26 -7.68 13.16 -12.66
C THR A 26 -8.74 12.10 -12.37
N VAL A 27 -8.62 10.92 -13.00
CA VAL A 27 -9.54 9.79 -12.79
C VAL A 27 -9.57 9.35 -11.32
N TYR A 28 -8.41 9.31 -10.66
CA TYR A 28 -8.32 8.94 -9.25
C TYR A 28 -8.98 10.00 -8.35
N ILE A 29 -8.71 11.28 -8.61
CA ILE A 29 -9.33 12.39 -7.87
C ILE A 29 -10.86 12.33 -7.97
N GLU A 30 -11.39 12.14 -9.19
CA GLU A 30 -12.83 12.03 -9.42
C GLU A 30 -13.44 10.81 -8.71
N ALA A 31 -12.76 9.65 -8.79
CA ALA A 31 -13.19 8.45 -8.12
C ALA A 31 -13.23 8.63 -6.60
N TYR A 32 -12.18 9.14 -5.99
CA TYR A 32 -12.13 9.39 -4.54
C TYR A 32 -13.20 10.40 -4.10
N LYS A 33 -13.38 11.49 -4.86
CA LYS A 33 -14.40 12.49 -4.58
C LYS A 33 -15.80 11.91 -4.59
N LYS A 34 -16.11 11.00 -5.52
CA LYS A 34 -17.39 10.29 -5.60
C LYS A 34 -17.74 9.60 -4.27
N TYR A 35 -16.73 9.11 -3.56
CA TYR A 35 -16.89 8.38 -2.28
C TYR A 35 -16.59 9.25 -1.05
N GLY A 36 -16.51 10.57 -1.24
CA GLY A 36 -16.37 11.53 -0.14
C GLY A 36 -14.98 11.64 0.44
N TYR A 37 -13.94 11.24 -0.32
CA TYR A 37 -12.56 11.49 0.04
C TYR A 37 -12.09 12.82 -0.53
N ASP A 38 -11.40 13.63 0.28
CA ASP A 38 -10.70 14.84 -0.17
C ASP A 38 -9.19 14.55 -0.19
N MET A 39 -8.66 14.35 -1.39
CA MET A 39 -7.32 13.81 -1.59
C MET A 39 -6.23 14.84 -1.25
N PRO A 40 -5.43 14.65 -0.18
CA PRO A 40 -4.36 15.55 0.19
C PRO A 40 -3.15 15.43 -0.76
N ASP A 41 -2.26 16.41 -0.68
CA ASP A 41 -1.15 16.52 -1.63
C ASP A 41 -0.18 15.33 -1.54
N LYS A 42 0.01 14.73 -0.38
CA LYS A 42 0.85 13.54 -0.23
C LYS A 42 0.30 12.32 -0.96
N VAL A 43 -1.01 12.10 -0.89
CA VAL A 43 -1.68 11.03 -1.64
C VAL A 43 -1.58 11.30 -3.14
N LYS A 44 -1.81 12.56 -3.57
CA LYS A 44 -1.61 12.96 -4.97
C LYS A 44 -0.18 12.72 -5.44
N GLU A 45 0.82 13.03 -4.60
CA GLU A 45 2.24 12.81 -4.91
C GLU A 45 2.53 11.33 -5.17
N VAL A 46 2.04 10.43 -4.29
CA VAL A 46 2.22 8.97 -4.44
C VAL A 46 1.53 8.47 -5.71
N LEU A 47 0.26 8.83 -5.92
CA LEU A 47 -0.48 8.39 -7.10
C LEU A 47 0.11 8.96 -8.40
N THR A 48 0.59 10.20 -8.40
CA THR A 48 1.27 10.80 -9.56
C THR A 48 2.54 10.03 -9.91
N ALA A 49 3.28 9.55 -8.90
CA ALA A 49 4.52 8.81 -9.12
C ALA A 49 4.28 7.33 -9.47
N PHE A 50 3.32 6.68 -8.84
CA PHE A 50 3.17 5.22 -8.89
C PHE A 50 1.85 4.73 -9.48
N GLY A 51 0.85 5.59 -9.65
CA GLY A 51 -0.47 5.21 -10.17
C GLY A 51 -0.37 4.38 -11.45
N GLY A 52 -1.17 3.32 -11.52
CA GLY A 52 -1.19 2.36 -12.63
C GLY A 52 -0.05 1.34 -12.65
N LEU A 53 0.88 1.37 -11.68
CA LEU A 53 1.95 0.39 -11.59
C LEU A 53 1.56 -0.82 -10.75
N THR A 54 2.13 -1.96 -11.12
CA THR A 54 2.25 -3.14 -10.27
C THR A 54 3.69 -3.21 -9.78
N LEU A 55 3.89 -2.94 -8.50
CA LEU A 55 5.22 -2.97 -7.89
C LEU A 55 5.54 -4.39 -7.44
N LYS A 56 6.73 -4.86 -7.81
CA LYS A 56 7.26 -6.16 -7.40
C LYS A 56 8.25 -5.94 -6.27
N ILE A 57 7.81 -6.23 -5.04
CA ILE A 57 8.59 -5.94 -3.84
C ILE A 57 9.02 -7.25 -3.20
N PRO A 58 10.33 -7.48 -2.98
CA PRO A 58 10.80 -8.68 -2.27
C PRO A 58 10.18 -8.75 -0.87
N ASP A 59 9.39 -9.77 -0.60
CA ASP A 59 8.73 -9.95 0.68
C ASP A 59 9.64 -10.70 1.66
N TYR A 60 10.12 -10.00 2.68
CA TYR A 60 10.95 -10.60 3.71
C TYR A 60 10.16 -11.58 4.58
N ARG A 61 8.92 -11.29 4.96
CA ARG A 61 8.08 -12.13 5.82
C ARG A 61 7.91 -13.51 5.20
N TYR A 62 7.62 -13.56 3.91
CA TYR A 62 7.50 -14.81 3.18
C TYR A 62 8.83 -15.57 3.11
N ARG A 63 9.93 -14.89 2.87
CA ARG A 63 11.27 -15.51 2.90
C ARG A 63 11.62 -16.08 4.26
N TYR A 64 11.30 -15.35 5.34
CA TYR A 64 11.49 -15.80 6.70
C TYR A 64 10.64 -17.04 7.00
N TYR A 65 9.36 -17.01 6.62
CA TYR A 65 8.45 -18.17 6.75
C TYR A 65 9.00 -19.41 6.03
N CYS A 66 9.42 -19.29 4.78
CA CYS A 66 10.02 -20.40 4.05
C CYS A 66 11.26 -20.96 4.76
N LYS A 67 12.13 -20.09 5.24
CA LYS A 67 13.34 -20.46 5.97
C LYS A 67 13.05 -21.19 7.28
N THR A 68 12.08 -20.76 8.05
CA THR A 68 11.75 -21.33 9.35
C THR A 68 10.93 -22.61 9.26
N THR A 69 10.12 -22.77 8.23
CA THR A 69 9.26 -23.96 8.03
C THR A 69 9.91 -25.03 7.15
N GLY A 70 11.09 -24.76 6.59
CA GLY A 70 11.76 -25.66 5.64
C GLY A 70 11.01 -25.79 4.29
N LYS A 71 10.02 -24.91 4.03
CA LYS A 71 9.34 -24.87 2.75
C LYS A 71 10.29 -24.25 1.72
N THR A 72 10.63 -24.98 0.69
CA THR A 72 11.29 -24.42 -0.47
C THR A 72 10.24 -23.70 -1.30
N SER A 73 10.38 -22.39 -1.44
CA SER A 73 9.63 -21.67 -2.45
C SER A 73 9.95 -22.26 -3.82
N ALA A 74 8.94 -22.77 -4.49
CA ALA A 74 9.12 -23.46 -5.77
C ALA A 74 9.30 -22.48 -6.94
N LYS A 75 9.04 -21.18 -6.74
CA LYS A 75 9.06 -20.16 -7.81
C LYS A 75 9.60 -18.84 -7.27
N GLU A 76 10.41 -18.17 -8.08
CA GLU A 76 10.93 -16.83 -7.80
C GLU A 76 9.80 -15.80 -7.51
N ASN A 77 8.65 -15.98 -8.13
CA ASN A 77 7.46 -15.14 -7.93
C ASN A 77 6.86 -15.26 -6.51
N ASP A 78 7.09 -16.36 -5.81
CA ASP A 78 6.59 -16.58 -4.46
C ASP A 78 7.35 -15.76 -3.40
N LEU A 79 8.39 -15.04 -3.82
CA LEU A 79 9.23 -14.21 -2.97
C LEU A 79 8.86 -12.71 -3.04
N TYR A 80 7.84 -12.36 -3.81
CA TYR A 80 7.47 -10.96 -4.04
C TYR A 80 6.05 -10.67 -3.61
N THR A 81 5.91 -9.53 -2.97
CA THR A 81 4.62 -8.87 -2.83
C THR A 81 4.38 -8.04 -4.09
N PHE A 82 3.19 -8.17 -4.66
CA PHE A 82 2.75 -7.35 -5.79
C PHE A 82 1.79 -6.29 -5.26
N LEU A 83 2.31 -5.11 -4.99
CA LEU A 83 1.49 -3.96 -4.65
C LEU A 83 0.96 -3.33 -5.93
N ILE A 84 -0.34 -3.42 -6.14
CA ILE A 84 -1.01 -2.86 -7.31
C ILE A 84 -1.53 -1.49 -6.97
N VAL A 85 -0.89 -0.45 -7.50
CA VAL A 85 -1.27 0.96 -7.24
C VAL A 85 -2.30 1.40 -8.27
N LYS A 86 -3.52 0.88 -8.15
CA LYS A 86 -4.63 1.12 -9.07
C LYS A 86 -5.93 1.39 -8.32
N PRO A 87 -6.07 2.56 -7.71
CA PRO A 87 -7.26 2.87 -6.92
C PRO A 87 -8.55 2.86 -7.74
N ASP A 88 -8.47 3.11 -9.05
CA ASP A 88 -9.62 3.03 -9.93
C ASP A 88 -10.15 1.59 -10.11
N GLU A 89 -9.30 0.57 -9.97
CA GLU A 89 -9.74 -0.82 -9.95
C GLU A 89 -10.44 -1.17 -8.64
N LEU A 90 -9.95 -0.65 -7.53
CA LEU A 90 -10.62 -0.75 -6.23
C LEU A 90 -12.01 -0.12 -6.26
N LEU A 91 -12.23 0.88 -7.10
CA LEU A 91 -13.45 1.67 -7.17
C LEU A 91 -14.45 1.19 -8.24
N LYS A 92 -14.12 0.19 -9.06
CA LYS A 92 -14.95 -0.27 -10.21
C LYS A 92 -15.86 -1.48 -9.96
N ASN A 93 -15.55 -2.34 -9.02
CA ASN A 93 -16.20 -3.67 -8.90
C ASN A 93 -17.15 -3.74 -7.71
N ASP A 94 -18.46 -3.47 -7.88
CA ASP A 94 -19.51 -3.58 -6.83
C ASP A 94 -19.16 -2.93 -5.47
N TRP A 95 -18.18 -2.08 -5.51
CA TRP A 95 -17.51 -1.48 -4.39
C TRP A 95 -18.37 -0.42 -3.69
N ASP A 96 -19.49 -0.01 -4.27
CA ASP A 96 -20.40 0.91 -3.56
C ASP A 96 -20.79 0.36 -2.17
N ARG A 97 -20.90 -0.97 -2.03
CA ARG A 97 -21.10 -1.63 -0.74
C ARG A 97 -19.79 -1.69 0.06
N ILE A 98 -18.73 -2.18 -0.57
CA ILE A 98 -17.43 -2.37 0.07
C ILE A 98 -16.85 -1.03 0.51
N ILE A 99 -16.90 0.01 -0.32
CA ILE A 99 -16.43 1.34 0.08
C ILE A 99 -17.23 1.92 1.24
N LYS A 100 -18.53 1.66 1.29
CA LYS A 100 -19.32 2.12 2.43
C LYS A 100 -18.91 1.37 3.71
N GLU A 101 -18.72 0.07 3.63
CA GLU A 101 -18.24 -0.76 4.73
C GLU A 101 -16.75 -0.43 5.05
N THR A 102 -15.90 -0.33 4.05
CA THR A 102 -14.49 0.08 4.16
C THR A 102 -14.36 1.52 4.68
N ARG A 103 -15.32 2.41 4.37
CA ARG A 103 -15.27 3.81 4.84
C ARG A 103 -15.34 3.93 6.37
N ASP A 104 -16.11 3.10 7.03
CA ASP A 104 -16.16 3.09 8.48
C ASP A 104 -14.89 2.46 9.06
N TYR A 105 -14.42 1.36 8.51
CA TYR A 105 -13.15 0.75 8.88
C TYR A 105 -11.95 1.70 8.67
N THR A 106 -11.88 2.40 7.53
CA THR A 106 -10.79 3.39 7.30
C THR A 106 -10.79 4.53 8.30
N LYS A 107 -11.95 4.92 8.83
CA LYS A 107 -12.02 5.92 9.92
C LYS A 107 -11.49 5.39 11.24
N GLU A 108 -11.76 4.12 11.55
CA GLU A 108 -11.24 3.46 12.75
C GLU A 108 -9.73 3.32 12.67
N VAL A 109 -9.21 2.84 11.55
CA VAL A 109 -7.77 2.78 11.24
C VAL A 109 -7.13 4.16 11.35
N ALA A 110 -7.72 5.18 10.74
CA ALA A 110 -7.22 6.56 10.82
C ALA A 110 -7.18 7.05 12.27
N THR A 111 -8.26 6.80 13.04
CA THR A 111 -8.36 7.19 14.46
C THR A 111 -7.27 6.53 15.30
N PHE A 112 -7.06 5.22 15.12
CA PHE A 112 -6.02 4.48 15.84
C PHE A 112 -4.63 5.06 15.58
N TYR A 113 -4.31 5.33 14.31
CA TYR A 113 -3.01 5.91 13.94
C TYR A 113 -2.93 7.43 14.11
N LYS A 114 -3.96 8.08 14.69
CA LYS A 114 -4.04 9.53 14.89
C LYS A 114 -3.91 10.32 13.58
N LEU A 115 -4.52 9.81 12.53
CA LEU A 115 -4.65 10.43 11.22
C LEU A 115 -6.08 10.98 11.06
N SER A 116 -6.27 11.98 10.22
CA SER A 116 -7.61 12.44 9.88
C SER A 116 -8.31 11.50 8.90
N GLU A 117 -7.53 10.88 8.01
CA GLU A 117 -8.04 9.94 7.02
C GLU A 117 -6.94 9.03 6.47
N VAL A 118 -7.33 7.84 5.96
CA VAL A 118 -6.50 6.97 5.16
C VAL A 118 -7.18 6.70 3.80
N TYR A 119 -6.39 6.53 2.77
CA TYR A 119 -6.83 6.48 1.37
C TYR A 119 -6.41 5.16 0.73
N PRO A 120 -7.35 4.32 0.25
CA PRO A 120 -7.00 3.08 -0.41
C PRO A 120 -6.26 3.38 -1.71
N ILE A 121 -5.06 2.81 -1.90
CA ILE A 121 -4.26 3.04 -3.10
C ILE A 121 -4.06 1.79 -3.94
N GLY A 122 -4.31 0.62 -3.38
CA GLY A 122 -4.07 -0.62 -4.07
C GLY A 122 -4.25 -1.84 -3.18
N PHE A 123 -3.77 -2.95 -3.67
CA PHE A 123 -3.95 -4.25 -3.02
C PHE A 123 -2.80 -5.19 -3.38
N ARG A 124 -2.66 -6.26 -2.62
CA ARG A 124 -1.81 -7.40 -3.00
C ARG A 124 -2.46 -8.16 -4.17
N SER A 125 -1.67 -8.78 -5.00
CA SER A 125 -2.15 -9.45 -6.22
C SER A 125 -3.17 -10.57 -5.99
N ASP A 126 -3.21 -11.12 -4.78
CA ASP A 126 -4.20 -12.14 -4.37
C ASP A 126 -5.47 -11.55 -3.76
N TYR A 127 -5.55 -10.22 -3.63
CA TYR A 127 -6.67 -9.47 -3.03
C TYR A 127 -6.93 -9.77 -1.55
N GLU A 128 -5.98 -10.38 -0.85
CA GLU A 128 -6.11 -10.64 0.59
C GLU A 128 -5.68 -9.46 1.46
N GLU A 129 -4.83 -8.57 0.94
CA GLU A 129 -4.35 -7.38 1.64
C GLU A 129 -4.64 -6.13 0.82
N GLU A 130 -5.09 -5.08 1.48
CA GLU A 130 -5.29 -3.76 0.89
C GLU A 130 -4.25 -2.79 1.43
N TYR A 131 -3.80 -1.87 0.58
CA TYR A 131 -2.84 -0.85 0.95
C TYR A 131 -3.47 0.53 0.96
N TYR A 132 -3.18 1.26 2.02
CA TYR A 132 -3.66 2.62 2.23
C TYR A 132 -2.50 3.58 2.38
N ILE A 133 -2.72 4.83 1.97
CA ILE A 133 -1.84 5.95 2.29
C ILE A 133 -2.54 6.85 3.30
N GLY A 134 -1.87 7.15 4.40
CA GLY A 134 -2.28 8.19 5.33
C GLY A 134 -2.09 9.60 4.73
N GLU A 135 -2.74 10.57 5.30
CA GLU A 135 -2.72 11.96 4.82
C GLU A 135 -1.32 12.58 4.73
N ASN A 136 -0.35 12.12 5.56
CA ASN A 136 1.04 12.61 5.54
C ASN A 136 1.97 11.73 4.71
N GLY A 137 1.46 10.63 4.13
CA GLY A 137 2.21 9.71 3.28
C GLY A 137 2.58 8.38 3.93
N GLU A 138 2.02 8.08 5.10
CA GLU A 138 2.19 6.79 5.77
C GLU A 138 1.70 5.65 4.89
N LEU A 139 2.43 4.55 4.83
CA LEU A 139 1.96 3.32 4.17
C LEU A 139 1.39 2.37 5.23
N ILE A 140 0.16 1.95 5.00
CA ILE A 140 -0.60 1.07 5.88
C ILE A 140 -1.04 -0.15 5.07
N ASP A 141 -0.84 -1.32 5.63
CA ASP A 141 -1.27 -2.62 5.12
C ASP A 141 -2.46 -3.09 5.95
N THR A 142 -3.49 -3.62 5.31
CA THR A 142 -4.68 -4.11 5.99
C THR A 142 -5.04 -5.51 5.51
N HIS A 143 -5.40 -6.36 6.43
CA HIS A 143 -5.83 -7.72 6.16
C HIS A 143 -6.98 -8.07 7.10
N GLU A 144 -8.16 -8.35 6.53
CA GLU A 144 -9.39 -8.58 7.31
C GLU A 144 -9.64 -7.43 8.31
N ASP A 145 -9.58 -7.75 9.61
CA ASP A 145 -9.81 -6.86 10.74
C ASP A 145 -8.52 -6.30 11.36
N MET A 146 -7.38 -6.55 10.72
CA MET A 146 -6.08 -6.06 11.18
C MET A 146 -5.52 -5.01 10.25
N SER A 147 -4.82 -4.04 10.81
CA SER A 147 -3.99 -3.12 10.04
C SER A 147 -2.61 -2.94 10.67
N ILE A 148 -1.64 -2.66 9.82
CA ILE A 148 -0.23 -2.50 10.21
C ILE A 148 0.29 -1.24 9.53
N ARG A 149 0.81 -0.28 10.33
CA ARG A 149 1.57 0.83 9.76
C ARG A 149 2.96 0.34 9.36
N LEU A 150 3.19 0.24 8.06
CA LEU A 150 4.47 -0.20 7.49
C LEU A 150 5.55 0.88 7.57
N GLY A 151 5.17 2.16 7.50
CA GLY A 151 6.11 3.28 7.58
C GLY A 151 5.41 4.63 7.63
N ASN A 152 6.15 5.66 8.06
CA ASN A 152 5.67 7.04 8.10
C ASN A 152 5.78 7.74 6.74
N SER A 153 6.25 7.02 5.72
CA SER A 153 6.23 7.43 4.32
C SER A 153 6.09 6.21 3.43
N PHE A 154 5.71 6.43 2.17
CA PHE A 154 5.63 5.37 1.16
C PHE A 154 6.97 4.64 1.00
N GLU A 155 8.09 5.40 0.96
CA GLU A 155 9.44 4.83 0.85
C GLU A 155 9.80 3.95 2.04
N GLU A 156 9.53 4.41 3.27
CA GLU A 156 9.76 3.61 4.48
C GLU A 156 8.93 2.33 4.50
N GLY A 157 7.67 2.42 4.08
CA GLY A 157 6.80 1.25 3.98
C GLY A 157 7.32 0.21 2.99
N ILE A 158 7.74 0.63 1.80
CA ILE A 158 8.36 -0.28 0.82
C ILE A 158 9.65 -0.90 1.39
N LYS A 159 10.49 -0.09 2.04
CA LYS A 159 11.70 -0.58 2.70
C LYS A 159 11.38 -1.63 3.77
N ARG A 160 10.33 -1.42 4.54
CA ARG A 160 9.88 -2.35 5.58
C ARG A 160 9.47 -3.71 4.97
N ILE A 161 8.67 -3.71 3.92
CA ILE A 161 8.30 -4.94 3.20
C ILE A 161 9.55 -5.71 2.75
N MET A 162 10.60 -5.00 2.29
CA MET A 162 11.84 -5.59 1.80
C MET A 162 12.73 -6.18 2.89
N THR A 163 12.77 -5.55 4.05
CA THR A 163 13.83 -5.81 5.05
C THR A 163 13.33 -6.40 6.35
N ASP A 164 12.08 -6.22 6.65
CA ASP A 164 11.36 -6.54 7.88
C ASP A 164 12.20 -6.47 9.17
N LYS A 165 11.82 -5.55 10.03
CA LYS A 165 12.20 -5.59 11.44
C LYS A 165 10.90 -5.39 12.21
N ASP A 166 10.25 -6.49 12.54
CA ASP A 166 8.95 -6.54 13.24
C ASP A 166 8.94 -5.84 14.62
N THR A 167 10.08 -5.38 15.09
CA THR A 167 10.26 -4.93 16.48
C THR A 167 9.52 -3.65 16.84
N ASP A 168 9.00 -2.88 15.87
CA ASP A 168 8.39 -1.57 16.12
C ASP A 168 7.07 -1.35 15.35
N MET A 169 6.37 -2.42 14.96
CA MET A 169 5.11 -2.28 14.22
C MET A 169 3.96 -1.98 15.19
N GLU A 170 3.21 -0.92 14.88
CA GLU A 170 1.91 -0.66 15.49
C GLU A 170 0.85 -1.47 14.76
N TYR A 171 0.13 -2.30 15.53
CA TYR A 171 -0.96 -3.12 15.03
C TYR A 171 -2.28 -2.56 15.54
N PHE A 172 -3.25 -2.48 14.65
CA PHE A 172 -4.66 -2.31 14.98
C PHE A 172 -5.38 -3.64 14.75
N SER A 173 -6.25 -4.01 15.67
CA SER A 173 -7.17 -5.14 15.53
C SER A 173 -8.48 -4.77 16.22
N GLU A 174 -9.59 -5.11 15.61
CA GLU A 174 -10.93 -4.89 16.17
C GLU A 174 -11.24 -5.83 17.35
N TYR A 175 -10.35 -6.80 17.68
CA TYR A 175 -10.51 -7.78 18.77
C TYR A 175 -9.50 -7.63 19.88
#